data_76c792d82c399ff22d49f542492d9484
#
_entry.id   76c792d82c399ff22d49f542492d9484
#
_cell.length_a   1.000
_cell.length_b   1.000
_cell.length_c   1.000
_cell.angle_alpha   90.00
_cell.angle_beta   90.00
_cell.angle_gamma   90.00
#
_symmetry.space_group_name_H-M   'P 1'
#
loop_
_entity.id
_entity.type
_entity.pdbx_description
1 polymer ?
#
loop_
_entity_poly.entity_id
_entity_poly.type
_entity_poly.pdbx_seq_one_letter_code
_entity_poly.pdbx_strand_id
1 'polypeptide(L)'
;MISLQYLEDSPDLPERDIHAVTAKLQAAADRLPISHLLIGWHLPSRLLEACRKEAERQGMRFMRWHPLLTGDGVFHPGSEYQVIGARGHTVPGYQGKPEFTFACPNHPEVQEALSRRMEELLKEGVYQGFFLDRIRFPSPAAHPLDDLGCFCEHCRTKAAAAGLDLEQVRKTIMELDETSPGRQSLVRTLISAAHAHPAGERRRSLQAFLEFRQQSVHDLVAMLCQTLRHAGMEIGLDCFSPSLACMVGQDLGALSDHVDWIKVMSYAHTRAPAGIPYELSVFFDYLTRAGDLPVRTLDWISNTVNLPLPATRRLLEKDGISSNALEKELRRGVQACRVPLLAGIELVQIEGVTALDDEQITSDLEAARRAGTAGLAISWDLWDIPLERLDLVNRVLTSSSL
;
A
#
# COMPACT_ATOMS: atom_id res chain seq x y z
N MET A 1 -13.37 14.68 0.79
CA MET A 1 -13.50 13.70 -0.32
C MET A 1 -13.81 12.33 0.23
N ILE A 2 -14.75 11.58 -0.37
CA ILE A 2 -14.99 10.17 -0.02
C ILE A 2 -14.86 9.36 -1.30
N SER A 3 -13.93 8.42 -1.33
CA SER A 3 -13.81 7.45 -2.41
C SER A 3 -14.27 6.07 -1.94
N LEU A 4 -14.91 5.32 -2.83
CA LEU A 4 -15.39 3.97 -2.61
C LEU A 4 -14.71 3.02 -3.60
N GLN A 5 -14.21 1.90 -3.11
CA GLN A 5 -13.55 0.88 -3.92
C GLN A 5 -14.53 -0.27 -4.21
N TYR A 6 -14.57 -0.71 -5.47
CA TYR A 6 -15.18 -1.97 -5.89
C TYR A 6 -14.16 -2.76 -6.70
N LEU A 7 -13.47 -3.67 -6.03
CA LEU A 7 -12.28 -4.38 -6.52
C LEU A 7 -12.49 -5.90 -6.55
N GLU A 8 -13.73 -6.36 -6.61
CA GLU A 8 -14.05 -7.79 -6.54
C GLU A 8 -13.19 -8.62 -7.51
N ASP A 9 -12.57 -9.67 -6.99
CA ASP A 9 -11.76 -10.66 -7.68
C ASP A 9 -12.23 -12.09 -7.33
N SER A 10 -13.54 -12.27 -7.27
CA SER A 10 -14.18 -13.55 -6.97
C SER A 10 -14.25 -14.42 -8.24
N PRO A 11 -14.08 -15.75 -8.14
CA PRO A 11 -14.41 -16.66 -9.24
C PRO A 11 -15.85 -16.54 -9.76
N ASP A 12 -16.76 -16.04 -8.92
CA ASP A 12 -18.17 -15.83 -9.26
C ASP A 12 -18.42 -14.51 -10.00
N LEU A 13 -17.42 -13.65 -10.14
CA LEU A 13 -17.53 -12.34 -10.76
C LEU A 13 -18.13 -12.37 -12.19
N PRO A 14 -17.81 -13.33 -13.07
CA PRO A 14 -18.42 -13.42 -14.38
C PRO A 14 -19.94 -13.61 -14.38
N GLU A 15 -20.46 -14.25 -13.34
CA GLU A 15 -21.88 -14.54 -13.15
C GLU A 15 -22.58 -13.54 -12.22
N ARG A 16 -21.87 -12.53 -11.74
CA ARG A 16 -22.40 -11.54 -10.80
C ARG A 16 -23.62 -10.82 -11.38
N ASP A 17 -24.69 -10.75 -10.60
CA ASP A 17 -25.90 -10.03 -10.99
C ASP A 17 -25.66 -8.52 -11.04
N ILE A 18 -25.78 -7.94 -12.22
CA ILE A 18 -25.62 -6.51 -12.46
C ILE A 18 -26.56 -5.69 -11.58
N HIS A 19 -27.81 -6.15 -11.42
CA HIS A 19 -28.80 -5.42 -10.60
C HIS A 19 -28.40 -5.43 -9.13
N ALA A 20 -27.85 -6.52 -8.61
CA ALA A 20 -27.36 -6.59 -7.23
C ALA A 20 -26.21 -5.61 -6.99
N VAL A 21 -25.24 -5.53 -7.94
CA VAL A 21 -24.10 -4.60 -7.83
C VAL A 21 -24.56 -3.15 -7.91
N THR A 22 -25.38 -2.80 -8.91
CA THR A 22 -25.86 -1.43 -9.07
C THR A 22 -26.76 -1.00 -7.91
N ALA A 23 -27.60 -1.89 -7.37
CA ALA A 23 -28.39 -1.63 -6.18
C ALA A 23 -27.50 -1.39 -4.94
N LYS A 24 -26.40 -2.13 -4.78
CA LYS A 24 -25.44 -1.92 -3.69
C LYS A 24 -24.68 -0.61 -3.83
N LEU A 25 -24.28 -0.24 -5.05
CA LEU A 25 -23.67 1.07 -5.35
C LEU A 25 -24.63 2.21 -5.04
N GLN A 26 -25.89 2.11 -5.47
CA GLN A 26 -26.92 3.09 -5.15
C GLN A 26 -27.13 3.19 -3.64
N ALA A 27 -27.29 2.06 -2.96
CA ALA A 27 -27.46 2.03 -1.52
C ALA A 27 -26.29 2.66 -0.75
N ALA A 28 -25.07 2.54 -1.28
CA ALA A 28 -23.89 3.21 -0.72
C ALA A 28 -23.94 4.73 -0.97
N ALA A 29 -24.33 5.17 -2.17
CA ALA A 29 -24.48 6.59 -2.51
C ALA A 29 -25.61 7.28 -1.75
N ASP A 30 -26.70 6.57 -1.45
CA ASP A 30 -27.78 7.08 -0.62
C ASP A 30 -27.35 7.33 0.84
N ARG A 31 -26.29 6.65 1.29
CA ARG A 31 -25.76 6.76 2.65
C ARG A 31 -24.62 7.76 2.80
N LEU A 32 -23.77 7.86 1.78
CA LEU A 32 -22.56 8.66 1.84
C LEU A 32 -22.41 9.56 0.61
N PRO A 33 -21.91 10.79 0.75
CA PRO A 33 -21.62 11.67 -0.39
C PRO A 33 -20.34 11.20 -1.10
N ILE A 34 -20.42 10.06 -1.80
CA ILE A 34 -19.30 9.45 -2.50
C ILE A 34 -18.95 10.32 -3.71
N SER A 35 -17.71 10.79 -3.76
CA SER A 35 -17.20 11.63 -4.85
C SER A 35 -16.48 10.83 -5.93
N HIS A 36 -15.92 9.65 -5.59
CA HIS A 36 -15.12 8.83 -6.51
C HIS A 36 -15.48 7.36 -6.35
N LEU A 37 -15.75 6.69 -7.46
CA LEU A 37 -15.85 5.23 -7.55
C LEU A 37 -14.56 4.70 -8.18
N LEU A 38 -13.80 3.93 -7.39
CA LEU A 38 -12.55 3.29 -7.80
C LEU A 38 -12.88 1.86 -8.22
N ILE A 39 -12.81 1.59 -9.53
CA ILE A 39 -13.29 0.34 -10.11
C ILE A 39 -12.14 -0.62 -10.47
N GLY A 40 -12.30 -1.90 -10.14
CA GLY A 40 -11.30 -2.94 -10.40
C GLY A 40 -11.05 -3.19 -11.87
N TRP A 41 -9.94 -3.85 -12.15
CA TRP A 41 -9.39 -4.08 -13.49
C TRP A 41 -9.91 -5.35 -14.18
N HIS A 42 -10.51 -6.25 -13.43
CA HIS A 42 -10.99 -7.56 -13.93
C HIS A 42 -12.48 -7.59 -14.24
N LEU A 43 -13.21 -6.49 -14.00
CA LEU A 43 -14.65 -6.52 -14.17
C LEU A 43 -15.04 -6.82 -15.63
N PRO A 44 -16.01 -7.73 -15.85
CA PRO A 44 -16.59 -7.96 -17.17
C PRO A 44 -17.16 -6.67 -17.74
N SER A 45 -17.04 -6.46 -19.05
CA SER A 45 -17.45 -5.22 -19.74
C SER A 45 -18.91 -4.80 -19.43
N ARG A 46 -19.82 -5.79 -19.30
CA ARG A 46 -21.22 -5.54 -18.96
C ARG A 46 -21.37 -4.92 -17.56
N LEU A 47 -20.57 -5.40 -16.60
CA LEU A 47 -20.61 -4.91 -15.22
C LEU A 47 -19.90 -3.57 -15.12
N LEU A 48 -18.76 -3.41 -15.79
CA LEU A 48 -18.06 -2.13 -15.89
C LEU A 48 -18.96 -1.02 -16.41
N GLU A 49 -19.69 -1.25 -17.50
CA GLU A 49 -20.58 -0.29 -18.10
C GLU A 49 -21.78 0.05 -17.17
N ALA A 50 -22.29 -0.95 -16.44
CA ALA A 50 -23.36 -0.72 -15.47
C ALA A 50 -22.88 0.14 -14.30
N CYS A 51 -21.68 -0.14 -13.76
CA CYS A 51 -21.05 0.65 -12.70
C CYS A 51 -20.76 2.09 -13.17
N ARG A 52 -20.30 2.27 -14.43
CA ARG A 52 -20.06 3.58 -15.02
C ARG A 52 -21.33 4.43 -15.08
N LYS A 53 -22.43 3.86 -15.61
CA LYS A 53 -23.72 4.54 -15.68
C LYS A 53 -24.26 4.92 -14.30
N GLU A 54 -24.08 4.02 -13.32
CA GLU A 54 -24.50 4.31 -11.95
C GLU A 54 -23.66 5.43 -11.34
N ALA A 55 -22.34 5.41 -11.53
CA ALA A 55 -21.45 6.48 -11.08
C ALA A 55 -21.84 7.85 -11.70
N GLU A 56 -22.11 7.88 -13.02
CA GLU A 56 -22.59 9.09 -13.71
C GLU A 56 -23.92 9.59 -13.13
N ARG A 57 -24.87 8.68 -12.88
CA ARG A 57 -26.18 9.02 -12.30
C ARG A 57 -26.04 9.64 -10.90
N GLN A 58 -25.04 9.19 -10.13
CA GLN A 58 -24.76 9.67 -8.78
C GLN A 58 -23.79 10.86 -8.74
N GLY A 59 -23.28 11.30 -9.89
CA GLY A 59 -22.30 12.39 -9.98
C GLY A 59 -20.90 12.03 -9.43
N MET A 60 -20.59 10.75 -9.36
CA MET A 60 -19.27 10.26 -8.94
C MET A 60 -18.28 10.32 -10.10
N ARG A 61 -17.02 10.62 -9.80
CA ARG A 61 -15.93 10.42 -10.76
C ARG A 61 -15.64 8.93 -10.87
N PHE A 62 -15.59 8.42 -12.10
CA PHE A 62 -15.34 7.03 -12.41
C PHE A 62 -13.86 6.81 -12.69
N MET A 63 -13.14 6.18 -11.76
CA MET A 63 -11.69 6.01 -11.83
C MET A 63 -11.32 4.52 -11.88
N ARG A 64 -10.31 4.21 -12.70
CA ARG A 64 -9.76 2.86 -12.76
C ARG A 64 -8.76 2.64 -11.61
N TRP A 65 -9.02 1.66 -10.74
CA TRP A 65 -7.98 1.07 -9.91
C TRP A 65 -7.06 0.21 -10.80
N HIS A 66 -5.77 0.44 -10.74
CA HIS A 66 -4.82 -0.25 -11.62
C HIS A 66 -3.54 -0.65 -10.88
N PRO A 67 -3.28 -1.98 -10.70
CA PRO A 67 -2.03 -2.47 -10.14
C PRO A 67 -0.93 -2.35 -11.18
N LEU A 68 0.22 -1.76 -10.80
CA LEU A 68 1.30 -1.49 -11.76
C LEU A 68 2.34 -2.62 -11.82
N LEU A 69 2.89 -3.02 -10.68
CA LEU A 69 4.09 -3.85 -10.63
C LEU A 69 3.82 -5.29 -10.19
N THR A 70 2.59 -5.79 -10.24
CA THR A 70 2.27 -7.15 -9.81
C THR A 70 1.80 -8.05 -10.95
N GLY A 71 1.76 -9.36 -10.69
CA GLY A 71 1.33 -10.37 -11.64
C GLY A 71 -0.08 -10.21 -12.18
N ASP A 72 -0.96 -9.51 -11.45
CA ASP A 72 -2.32 -9.18 -11.92
C ASP A 72 -2.35 -8.08 -12.98
N GLY A 73 -1.29 -7.28 -13.07
CA GLY A 73 -1.19 -6.20 -14.03
C GLY A 73 -0.70 -6.69 -15.40
N VAL A 74 0.49 -6.23 -15.81
CA VAL A 74 1.09 -6.51 -17.11
C VAL A 74 1.97 -7.76 -17.09
N PHE A 75 2.52 -8.14 -15.92
CA PHE A 75 3.55 -9.18 -15.78
C PHE A 75 3.03 -10.39 -15.03
N HIS A 76 3.50 -11.57 -15.44
CA HIS A 76 3.20 -12.85 -14.80
C HIS A 76 4.32 -13.31 -13.87
N PRO A 77 4.00 -14.10 -12.81
CA PRO A 77 5.00 -14.73 -11.95
C PRO A 77 5.99 -15.58 -12.75
N GLY A 78 7.25 -15.63 -12.31
CA GLY A 78 8.27 -16.43 -12.97
C GLY A 78 8.90 -15.78 -14.21
N SER A 79 8.52 -14.55 -14.55
CA SER A 79 9.16 -13.82 -15.64
C SER A 79 10.53 -13.24 -15.21
N GLU A 80 11.37 -12.94 -16.19
CA GLU A 80 12.65 -12.25 -16.02
C GLU A 80 12.51 -10.83 -15.46
N TYR A 81 11.30 -10.30 -15.43
CA TYR A 81 10.98 -8.96 -14.93
C TYR A 81 10.85 -8.87 -13.41
N GLN A 82 10.79 -10.01 -12.72
CA GLN A 82 10.57 -10.04 -11.28
C GLN A 82 11.71 -9.40 -10.50
N VAL A 83 11.37 -8.89 -9.31
CA VAL A 83 12.36 -8.42 -8.33
C VAL A 83 13.29 -9.57 -7.94
N ILE A 84 14.60 -9.30 -7.94
CA ILE A 84 15.65 -10.23 -7.50
C ILE A 84 16.07 -9.86 -6.08
N GLY A 85 15.93 -10.79 -5.16
CA GLY A 85 16.34 -10.64 -3.76
C GLY A 85 17.86 -10.74 -3.55
N ALA A 86 18.30 -10.54 -2.31
CA ALA A 86 19.71 -10.53 -1.95
C ALA A 86 20.44 -11.86 -2.22
N ARG A 87 19.73 -12.99 -2.22
CA ARG A 87 20.30 -14.32 -2.57
C ARG A 87 20.38 -14.58 -4.07
N GLY A 88 19.95 -13.66 -4.91
CA GLY A 88 20.00 -13.80 -6.37
C GLY A 88 18.82 -14.58 -6.97
N HIS A 89 17.79 -14.88 -6.20
CA HIS A 89 16.55 -15.53 -6.66
C HIS A 89 15.43 -14.51 -6.82
N THR A 90 14.46 -14.83 -7.66
CA THR A 90 13.22 -14.05 -7.77
C THR A 90 12.48 -14.02 -6.42
N VAL A 91 11.91 -12.87 -6.07
CA VAL A 91 11.11 -12.72 -4.86
C VAL A 91 9.71 -13.28 -5.11
N PRO A 92 9.30 -14.33 -4.36
CA PRO A 92 7.98 -14.91 -4.54
C PRO A 92 6.89 -13.97 -4.03
N GLY A 93 5.69 -14.10 -4.58
CA GLY A 93 4.52 -13.44 -4.03
C GLY A 93 4.15 -13.96 -2.64
N TYR A 94 3.39 -13.16 -1.89
CA TYR A 94 2.85 -13.55 -0.59
C TYR A 94 2.07 -14.88 -0.71
N GLN A 95 2.46 -15.89 0.07
CA GLN A 95 1.90 -17.24 0.05
C GLN A 95 1.91 -17.89 -1.36
N GLY A 96 2.84 -17.49 -2.23
CA GLY A 96 2.90 -17.98 -3.62
C GLY A 96 1.82 -17.42 -4.53
N LYS A 97 1.08 -16.42 -4.10
CA LYS A 97 0.01 -15.81 -4.87
C LYS A 97 0.57 -14.86 -5.93
N PRO A 98 0.19 -15.05 -7.22
CA PRO A 98 0.68 -14.24 -8.34
C PRO A 98 0.46 -12.73 -8.16
N GLU A 99 -0.69 -12.36 -7.62
CA GLU A 99 -1.11 -10.98 -7.38
C GLU A 99 -0.19 -10.22 -6.40
N PHE A 100 0.70 -10.91 -5.72
CA PHE A 100 1.72 -10.31 -4.84
C PHE A 100 3.15 -10.50 -5.34
N THR A 101 3.33 -10.94 -6.59
CA THR A 101 4.64 -11.03 -7.24
C THR A 101 4.94 -9.73 -7.96
N PHE A 102 6.07 -9.10 -7.64
CA PHE A 102 6.39 -7.76 -8.12
C PHE A 102 7.44 -7.77 -9.24
N ALA A 103 7.19 -7.01 -10.30
CA ALA A 103 8.16 -6.66 -11.31
C ALA A 103 9.12 -5.55 -10.84
N CYS A 104 10.31 -5.51 -11.41
CA CYS A 104 11.30 -4.48 -11.10
C CYS A 104 10.94 -3.14 -11.79
N PRO A 105 10.79 -2.04 -11.05
CA PRO A 105 10.47 -0.73 -11.64
C PRO A 105 11.58 -0.16 -12.53
N ASN A 106 12.81 -0.67 -12.41
CA ASN A 106 13.95 -0.21 -13.21
C ASN A 106 14.18 -1.04 -14.49
N HIS A 107 13.34 -2.05 -14.75
CA HIS A 107 13.46 -2.84 -15.97
C HIS A 107 12.88 -2.07 -17.16
N PRO A 108 13.64 -1.81 -18.25
CA PRO A 108 13.15 -1.00 -19.37
C PRO A 108 11.88 -1.54 -20.02
N GLU A 109 11.80 -2.87 -20.21
CA GLU A 109 10.62 -3.51 -20.81
C GLU A 109 9.38 -3.41 -19.91
N VAL A 110 9.57 -3.40 -18.57
CA VAL A 110 8.48 -3.13 -17.62
C VAL A 110 7.95 -1.72 -17.82
N GLN A 111 8.84 -0.74 -17.88
CA GLN A 111 8.47 0.66 -18.08
C GLN A 111 7.75 0.86 -19.42
N GLU A 112 8.27 0.26 -20.49
CA GLU A 112 7.65 0.34 -21.81
C GLU A 112 6.26 -0.33 -21.84
N ALA A 113 6.12 -1.52 -21.24
CA ALA A 113 4.86 -2.24 -21.21
C ALA A 113 3.80 -1.47 -20.40
N LEU A 114 4.19 -0.87 -19.26
CA LEU A 114 3.31 -0.02 -18.44
C LEU A 114 2.90 1.25 -19.20
N SER A 115 3.83 1.89 -19.90
CA SER A 115 3.53 3.07 -20.72
C SER A 115 2.52 2.74 -21.83
N ARG A 116 2.74 1.66 -22.57
CA ARG A 116 1.79 1.19 -23.59
C ARG A 116 0.42 0.89 -22.99
N ARG A 117 0.39 0.24 -21.82
CA ARG A 117 -0.88 -0.09 -21.15
C ARG A 117 -1.65 1.17 -20.75
N MET A 118 -0.98 2.21 -20.24
CA MET A 118 -1.63 3.50 -19.96
C MET A 118 -2.21 4.13 -21.22
N GLU A 119 -1.47 4.13 -22.33
CA GLU A 119 -1.96 4.65 -23.60
C GLU A 119 -3.16 3.88 -24.16
N GLU A 120 -3.19 2.56 -24.01
CA GLU A 120 -4.33 1.71 -24.39
C GLU A 120 -5.57 2.07 -23.57
N LEU A 121 -5.42 2.16 -22.26
CA LEU A 121 -6.52 2.51 -21.34
C LEU A 121 -7.06 3.93 -21.59
N LEU A 122 -6.19 4.86 -21.95
CA LEU A 122 -6.61 6.22 -22.34
C LEU A 122 -7.44 6.21 -23.62
N LYS A 123 -7.11 5.34 -24.61
CA LYS A 123 -7.88 5.19 -25.86
C LYS A 123 -9.27 4.60 -25.65
N GLU A 124 -9.47 3.83 -24.57
CA GLU A 124 -10.80 3.33 -24.21
C GLU A 124 -11.79 4.47 -23.90
N GLY A 125 -11.30 5.61 -23.38
CA GLY A 125 -12.12 6.80 -23.12
C GLY A 125 -13.20 6.62 -22.06
N VAL A 126 -13.08 5.59 -21.23
CA VAL A 126 -14.10 5.18 -20.25
C VAL A 126 -13.92 5.90 -18.90
N TYR A 127 -12.67 6.14 -18.51
CA TYR A 127 -12.31 6.60 -17.18
C TYR A 127 -12.07 8.11 -17.14
N GLN A 128 -12.36 8.73 -16.02
CA GLN A 128 -12.06 10.14 -15.72
C GLN A 128 -10.77 10.31 -14.94
N GLY A 129 -10.17 9.21 -14.50
CA GLY A 129 -8.92 9.19 -13.78
C GLY A 129 -8.44 7.77 -13.48
N PHE A 130 -7.27 7.71 -12.85
CA PHE A 130 -6.62 6.48 -12.46
C PHE A 130 -6.25 6.51 -10.98
N PHE A 131 -6.51 5.42 -10.29
CA PHE A 131 -6.04 5.16 -8.95
C PHE A 131 -4.99 4.06 -9.03
N LEU A 132 -3.72 4.44 -8.98
CA LEU A 132 -2.58 3.56 -9.19
C LEU A 132 -2.19 2.89 -7.88
N ASP A 133 -2.12 1.58 -7.90
CA ASP A 133 -1.74 0.75 -6.76
C ASP A 133 -0.54 -0.14 -7.09
N ARG A 134 0.01 -0.81 -6.06
CA ARG A 134 1.16 -1.73 -6.16
C ARG A 134 2.37 -1.11 -6.86
N ILE A 135 2.55 0.19 -6.69
CA ILE A 135 3.66 1.01 -7.18
C ILE A 135 4.85 0.97 -6.21
N ARG A 136 5.28 -0.20 -5.88
CA ARG A 136 6.25 -0.43 -4.80
C ARG A 136 7.06 -1.69 -5.03
N PHE A 137 8.12 -1.85 -4.26
CA PHE A 137 8.81 -3.12 -4.09
C PHE A 137 8.03 -4.04 -3.12
N PRO A 138 8.34 -5.35 -3.09
CA PRO A 138 7.84 -6.25 -2.06
C PRO A 138 8.12 -5.71 -0.67
N SER A 139 7.18 -5.95 0.27
CA SER A 139 7.43 -5.66 1.68
C SER A 139 8.46 -6.66 2.22
N PRO A 140 9.51 -6.20 2.91
CA PRO A 140 10.50 -7.09 3.51
C PRO A 140 10.02 -7.74 4.81
N ALA A 141 8.74 -7.63 5.15
CA ALA A 141 8.23 -8.15 6.41
C ALA A 141 8.27 -9.68 6.50
N ALA A 142 7.80 -10.38 5.45
CA ALA A 142 7.66 -11.84 5.49
C ALA A 142 9.02 -12.57 5.55
N HIS A 143 9.93 -12.22 4.64
CA HIS A 143 11.27 -12.80 4.52
C HIS A 143 12.30 -11.69 4.22
N PRO A 144 12.73 -10.91 5.24
CA PRO A 144 13.56 -9.72 5.03
C PRO A 144 14.81 -9.95 4.16
N LEU A 145 15.45 -11.10 4.25
CA LEU A 145 16.61 -11.42 3.42
C LEU A 145 16.23 -11.67 1.95
N ASP A 146 15.12 -12.36 1.71
CA ASP A 146 14.71 -12.76 0.36
C ASP A 146 13.88 -11.66 -0.31
N ASP A 147 13.04 -10.94 0.45
CA ASP A 147 12.11 -9.92 -0.07
C ASP A 147 12.78 -8.55 -0.27
N LEU A 148 13.93 -8.31 0.38
CA LEU A 148 14.71 -7.12 0.12
C LEU A 148 15.39 -7.20 -1.26
N GLY A 149 14.85 -6.43 -2.21
CA GLY A 149 15.30 -6.33 -3.60
C GLY A 149 15.13 -4.90 -4.14
N CYS A 150 15.61 -4.57 -5.31
CA CYS A 150 16.03 -5.45 -6.38
C CYS A 150 17.54 -5.42 -6.60
N PHE A 151 18.12 -6.58 -6.87
CA PHE A 151 19.53 -6.75 -7.21
C PHE A 151 19.73 -7.23 -8.66
N CYS A 152 18.77 -7.02 -9.57
CA CYS A 152 18.88 -7.32 -10.98
C CYS A 152 19.92 -6.42 -11.68
N GLU A 153 20.29 -6.76 -12.91
CA GLU A 153 21.28 -6.00 -13.67
C GLU A 153 20.88 -4.53 -13.89
N HIS A 154 19.61 -4.27 -14.20
CA HIS A 154 19.11 -2.91 -14.40
C HIS A 154 19.21 -2.06 -13.13
N CYS A 155 18.91 -2.64 -11.97
CA CYS A 155 19.11 -1.98 -10.69
C CYS A 155 20.58 -1.71 -10.39
N ARG A 156 21.47 -2.68 -10.67
CA ARG A 156 22.92 -2.49 -10.48
C ARG A 156 23.46 -1.35 -11.36
N THR A 157 23.07 -1.31 -12.62
CA THR A 157 23.49 -0.26 -13.56
C THR A 157 23.00 1.12 -13.11
N LYS A 158 21.72 1.24 -12.73
CA LYS A 158 21.13 2.50 -12.25
C LYS A 158 21.77 2.97 -10.94
N ALA A 159 21.99 2.06 -9.99
CA ALA A 159 22.60 2.36 -8.71
C ALA A 159 24.06 2.81 -8.87
N ALA A 160 24.84 2.13 -9.72
CA ALA A 160 26.21 2.51 -10.02
C ALA A 160 26.29 3.91 -10.63
N ALA A 161 25.38 4.28 -11.52
CA ALA A 161 25.28 5.64 -12.09
C ALA A 161 24.96 6.70 -11.02
N ALA A 162 24.28 6.31 -9.93
CA ALA A 162 24.00 7.15 -8.76
C ALA A 162 25.09 7.08 -7.67
N GLY A 163 26.20 6.37 -7.90
CA GLY A 163 27.30 6.22 -6.95
C GLY A 163 27.04 5.21 -5.83
N LEU A 164 26.04 4.32 -5.97
CA LEU A 164 25.71 3.28 -5.00
C LEU A 164 26.18 1.90 -5.49
N ASP A 165 27.05 1.26 -4.70
CA ASP A 165 27.48 -0.12 -4.95
C ASP A 165 26.46 -1.11 -4.37
N LEU A 166 25.55 -1.63 -5.22
CA LEU A 166 24.55 -2.62 -4.82
C LEU A 166 25.16 -3.97 -4.42
N GLU A 167 26.34 -4.31 -4.92
CA GLU A 167 27.00 -5.56 -4.50
C GLU A 167 27.51 -5.45 -3.07
N GLN A 168 28.01 -4.28 -2.67
CA GLN A 168 28.38 -4.02 -1.28
C GLN A 168 27.15 -3.98 -0.36
N VAL A 169 26.02 -3.41 -0.83
CA VAL A 169 24.75 -3.48 -0.09
C VAL A 169 24.29 -4.93 0.10
N ARG A 170 24.31 -5.73 -0.97
CA ARG A 170 23.95 -7.16 -0.93
C ARG A 170 24.80 -7.94 0.07
N LYS A 171 26.12 -7.72 0.05
CA LYS A 171 27.05 -8.28 1.04
C LYS A 171 26.67 -7.90 2.48
N THR A 172 26.38 -6.63 2.71
CA THR A 172 25.97 -6.13 4.02
C THR A 172 24.69 -6.82 4.51
N ILE A 173 23.70 -7.01 3.64
CA ILE A 173 22.46 -7.72 3.95
C ILE A 173 22.73 -9.17 4.34
N MET A 174 23.54 -9.88 3.54
CA MET A 174 23.90 -11.28 3.79
C MET A 174 24.65 -11.45 5.11
N GLU A 175 25.64 -10.60 5.38
CA GLU A 175 26.41 -10.63 6.62
C GLU A 175 25.55 -10.35 7.87
N LEU A 176 24.58 -9.43 7.76
CA LEU A 176 23.68 -9.11 8.87
C LEU A 176 22.74 -10.27 9.20
N ASP A 177 22.33 -11.06 8.22
CA ASP A 177 21.48 -12.23 8.45
C ASP A 177 22.27 -13.41 9.04
N GLU A 178 23.45 -13.68 8.51
CA GLU A 178 24.24 -14.87 8.88
C GLU A 178 24.97 -14.77 10.22
N THR A 179 25.44 -13.56 10.59
CA THR A 179 26.44 -13.41 11.68
C THR A 179 25.92 -12.68 12.91
N SER A 180 24.70 -12.16 12.89
CA SER A 180 24.28 -11.21 13.90
C SER A 180 22.97 -11.58 14.60
N PRO A 181 23.00 -12.46 15.61
CA PRO A 181 21.83 -12.68 16.45
C PRO A 181 21.45 -11.40 17.22
N GLY A 182 20.18 -11.16 17.38
CA GLY A 182 19.62 -10.14 18.25
C GLY A 182 19.89 -8.71 17.85
N ARG A 183 20.74 -8.01 18.57
CA ARG A 183 20.91 -6.54 18.49
C ARG A 183 21.40 -6.00 17.14
N GLN A 184 22.01 -6.83 16.31
CA GLN A 184 22.57 -6.44 15.01
C GLN A 184 21.89 -7.18 13.84
N SER A 185 20.72 -7.76 14.05
CA SER A 185 20.01 -8.47 12.99
C SER A 185 19.69 -7.56 11.80
N LEU A 186 19.51 -8.17 10.64
CA LEU A 186 19.11 -7.45 9.42
C LEU A 186 17.89 -6.55 9.66
N VAL A 187 16.83 -7.08 10.30
CA VAL A 187 15.61 -6.34 10.56
C VAL A 187 15.84 -5.14 11.49
N ARG A 188 16.65 -5.30 12.56
CA ARG A 188 16.99 -4.15 13.43
C ARG A 188 17.73 -3.06 12.66
N THR A 189 18.68 -3.46 11.83
CA THR A 189 19.47 -2.50 11.05
C THR A 189 18.60 -1.80 10.01
N LEU A 190 17.69 -2.55 9.36
CA LEU A 190 16.76 -2.04 8.35
C LEU A 190 15.77 -1.03 8.98
N ILE A 191 15.09 -1.40 10.06
CA ILE A 191 14.15 -0.48 10.77
C ILE A 191 14.90 0.76 11.27
N SER A 192 16.13 0.60 11.79
CA SER A 192 16.93 1.75 12.21
C SER A 192 17.38 2.63 11.05
N ALA A 193 17.69 2.05 9.89
CA ALA A 193 18.07 2.80 8.69
C ALA A 193 16.88 3.60 8.13
N ALA A 194 15.68 3.06 8.26
CA ALA A 194 14.45 3.70 7.79
C ALA A 194 13.96 4.86 8.68
N HIS A 195 14.20 4.79 10.01
CA HIS A 195 13.55 5.68 10.97
C HIS A 195 14.49 6.46 11.89
N ALA A 196 15.77 6.18 11.87
CA ALA A 196 16.74 6.83 12.75
C ALA A 196 17.91 7.42 11.95
N HIS A 197 18.57 8.43 12.52
CA HIS A 197 19.80 8.92 11.91
C HIS A 197 20.87 7.81 11.86
N PRO A 198 21.49 7.59 10.68
CA PRO A 198 22.36 6.46 10.48
C PRO A 198 23.68 6.64 11.24
N ALA A 199 23.85 5.88 12.30
CA ALA A 199 25.13 5.70 12.96
C ALA A 199 25.78 4.38 12.50
N GLY A 200 26.96 4.43 11.88
CA GLY A 200 27.69 3.26 11.40
C GLY A 200 27.47 2.92 9.93
N GLU A 201 28.45 2.27 9.35
CA GLU A 201 28.53 1.98 7.90
C GLU A 201 27.37 1.11 7.40
N ARG A 202 27.04 0.03 8.10
CA ARG A 202 25.96 -0.89 7.71
C ARG A 202 24.59 -0.20 7.63
N ARG A 203 24.29 0.72 8.59
CA ARG A 203 23.03 1.50 8.55
C ARG A 203 23.01 2.47 7.38
N ARG A 204 24.13 3.17 7.12
CA ARG A 204 24.24 4.07 5.96
C ARG A 204 24.07 3.32 4.65
N SER A 205 24.65 2.12 4.53
CA SER A 205 24.51 1.28 3.35
C SER A 205 23.03 0.90 3.11
N LEU A 206 22.32 0.45 4.15
CA LEU A 206 20.90 0.12 4.02
C LEU A 206 20.02 1.35 3.80
N GLN A 207 20.33 2.49 4.42
CA GLN A 207 19.62 3.73 4.15
C GLN A 207 19.77 4.16 2.68
N ALA A 208 20.97 4.19 2.15
CA ALA A 208 21.21 4.51 0.74
C ALA A 208 20.49 3.55 -0.21
N PHE A 209 20.36 2.28 0.18
CA PHE A 209 19.56 1.31 -0.56
C PHE A 209 18.06 1.59 -0.50
N LEU A 210 17.51 1.98 0.66
CA LEU A 210 16.11 2.38 0.77
C LEU A 210 15.83 3.65 -0.06
N GLU A 211 16.72 4.64 -0.01
CA GLU A 211 16.62 5.85 -0.82
C GLU A 211 16.70 5.55 -2.32
N PHE A 212 17.56 4.62 -2.75
CA PHE A 212 17.60 4.14 -4.14
C PHE A 212 16.27 3.50 -4.57
N ARG A 213 15.64 2.71 -3.69
CA ARG A 213 14.31 2.11 -3.97
C ARG A 213 13.24 3.19 -4.08
N GLN A 214 13.26 4.19 -3.20
CA GLN A 214 12.34 5.34 -3.25
C GLN A 214 12.50 6.11 -4.56
N GLN A 215 13.72 6.40 -4.97
CA GLN A 215 13.98 7.06 -6.25
C GLN A 215 13.52 6.22 -7.45
N SER A 216 13.67 4.90 -7.38
CA SER A 216 13.23 3.99 -8.44
C SER A 216 11.71 3.99 -8.63
N VAL A 217 10.96 3.99 -7.53
CA VAL A 217 9.49 4.09 -7.55
C VAL A 217 9.05 5.49 -8.01
N HIS A 218 9.69 6.53 -7.49
CA HIS A 218 9.42 7.91 -7.88
C HIS A 218 9.57 8.12 -9.40
N ASP A 219 10.68 7.66 -10.00
CA ASP A 219 10.94 7.82 -11.43
C ASP A 219 9.87 7.13 -12.29
N LEU A 220 9.45 5.92 -11.89
CA LEU A 220 8.37 5.21 -12.58
C LEU A 220 7.05 5.97 -12.49
N VAL A 221 6.68 6.44 -11.30
CA VAL A 221 5.45 7.21 -11.09
C VAL A 221 5.48 8.50 -11.89
N ALA A 222 6.59 9.24 -11.85
CA ALA A 222 6.75 10.49 -12.61
C ALA A 222 6.51 10.26 -14.11
N MET A 223 7.11 9.20 -14.67
CA MET A 223 6.97 8.83 -16.08
C MET A 223 5.51 8.52 -16.45
N LEU A 224 4.83 7.68 -15.69
CA LEU A 224 3.46 7.26 -15.99
C LEU A 224 2.46 8.41 -15.77
N CYS A 225 2.62 9.17 -14.68
CA CYS A 225 1.76 10.30 -14.37
C CYS A 225 1.88 11.43 -15.39
N GLN A 226 3.05 11.62 -16.01
CA GLN A 226 3.20 12.57 -17.10
C GLN A 226 2.26 12.25 -18.27
N THR A 227 2.18 11.00 -18.71
CA THR A 227 1.28 10.56 -19.77
C THR A 227 -0.19 10.79 -19.39
N LEU A 228 -0.58 10.41 -18.18
CA LEU A 228 -1.96 10.56 -17.69
C LEU A 228 -2.36 12.04 -17.56
N ARG A 229 -1.48 12.91 -17.06
CA ARG A 229 -1.72 14.35 -16.94
C ARG A 229 -1.89 15.03 -18.29
N HIS A 230 -1.09 14.68 -19.31
CA HIS A 230 -1.25 15.19 -20.66
C HIS A 230 -2.61 14.84 -21.27
N ALA A 231 -3.20 13.73 -20.84
CA ALA A 231 -4.55 13.34 -21.23
C ALA A 231 -5.67 13.95 -20.35
N GLY A 232 -5.33 14.80 -19.38
CA GLY A 232 -6.30 15.44 -18.47
C GLY A 232 -6.93 14.50 -17.44
N MET A 233 -6.27 13.38 -17.15
CA MET A 233 -6.75 12.40 -16.16
C MET A 233 -6.46 12.87 -14.73
N GLU A 234 -7.40 12.63 -13.83
CA GLU A 234 -7.15 12.70 -12.39
C GLU A 234 -6.36 11.49 -11.91
N ILE A 235 -5.38 11.70 -11.01
CA ILE A 235 -4.46 10.66 -10.57
C ILE A 235 -4.47 10.55 -9.05
N GLY A 236 -4.85 9.39 -8.53
CA GLY A 236 -4.68 8.99 -7.14
C GLY A 236 -3.63 7.91 -6.99
N LEU A 237 -2.96 7.84 -5.85
CA LEU A 237 -2.05 6.73 -5.50
C LEU A 237 -2.55 5.98 -4.27
N ASP A 238 -2.38 4.65 -4.29
CA ASP A 238 -2.48 3.79 -3.11
C ASP A 238 -1.09 3.53 -2.53
N CYS A 239 -0.84 4.04 -1.33
CA CYS A 239 0.45 3.95 -0.68
C CYS A 239 0.38 3.18 0.64
N PHE A 240 1.49 2.59 1.03
CA PHE A 240 1.64 2.00 2.36
C PHE A 240 1.43 3.04 3.45
N SER A 241 1.13 2.54 4.66
CA SER A 241 1.11 3.34 5.87
C SER A 241 2.40 4.17 6.00
N PRO A 242 2.33 5.45 6.35
CA PRO A 242 3.48 6.37 6.31
C PRO A 242 4.74 5.89 7.02
N SER A 243 4.60 5.17 8.14
CA SER A 243 5.75 4.59 8.85
C SER A 243 6.41 3.42 8.13
N LEU A 244 5.70 2.76 7.22
CA LEU A 244 6.17 1.58 6.49
C LEU A 244 6.49 1.87 5.02
N ALA A 245 6.04 3.01 4.49
CA ALA A 245 6.16 3.38 3.09
C ALA A 245 7.60 3.33 2.56
N CYS A 246 8.57 3.83 3.34
CA CYS A 246 10.00 3.80 2.96
C CYS A 246 10.54 2.37 2.81
N MET A 247 10.01 1.40 3.56
CA MET A 247 10.40 -0.01 3.47
C MET A 247 10.06 -0.65 2.12
N VAL A 248 9.06 -0.13 1.44
CA VAL A 248 8.60 -0.62 0.13
C VAL A 248 8.99 0.31 -1.02
N GLY A 249 9.82 1.32 -0.75
CA GLY A 249 10.33 2.26 -1.75
C GLY A 249 9.35 3.40 -2.06
N GLN A 250 8.47 3.78 -1.14
CA GLN A 250 7.57 4.92 -1.31
C GLN A 250 8.03 6.10 -0.44
N ASP A 251 8.22 7.26 -1.06
CA ASP A 251 8.37 8.56 -0.42
C ASP A 251 7.11 9.39 -0.72
N LEU A 252 6.23 9.52 0.27
CA LEU A 252 4.94 10.18 0.10
C LEU A 252 5.10 11.66 -0.31
N GLY A 253 6.15 12.32 0.20
CA GLY A 253 6.45 13.71 -0.15
C GLY A 253 6.83 13.84 -1.62
N ALA A 254 7.78 13.06 -2.10
CA ALA A 254 8.23 13.09 -3.49
C ALA A 254 7.13 12.63 -4.46
N LEU A 255 6.35 11.60 -4.10
CA LEU A 255 5.24 11.09 -4.91
C LEU A 255 4.11 12.13 -5.06
N SER A 256 3.90 12.99 -4.05
CA SER A 256 2.89 14.05 -4.09
C SER A 256 3.07 15.03 -5.25
N ASP A 257 4.27 15.18 -5.79
CA ASP A 257 4.55 16.13 -6.88
C ASP A 257 3.92 15.69 -8.22
N HIS A 258 3.50 14.43 -8.31
CA HIS A 258 3.05 13.81 -9.55
C HIS A 258 1.56 13.47 -9.61
N VAL A 259 0.81 13.68 -8.52
CA VAL A 259 -0.57 13.20 -8.41
C VAL A 259 -1.50 14.26 -7.83
N ASP A 260 -2.81 14.00 -7.87
CA ASP A 260 -3.81 14.94 -7.36
C ASP A 260 -4.17 14.63 -5.90
N TRP A 261 -4.04 13.37 -5.48
CA TRP A 261 -4.26 12.95 -4.10
C TRP A 261 -3.58 11.60 -3.80
N ILE A 262 -3.36 11.32 -2.53
CA ILE A 262 -2.78 10.07 -2.05
C ILE A 262 -3.74 9.46 -1.02
N LYS A 263 -4.04 8.17 -1.16
CA LYS A 263 -4.62 7.35 -0.10
C LYS A 263 -3.49 6.56 0.55
N VAL A 264 -3.47 6.49 1.87
CA VAL A 264 -2.59 5.58 2.60
C VAL A 264 -3.38 4.39 3.12
N MET A 265 -2.81 3.20 3.02
CA MET A 265 -3.34 1.97 3.61
C MET A 265 -3.16 2.01 5.13
N SER A 266 -3.94 2.85 5.80
CA SER A 266 -3.93 3.03 7.24
C SER A 266 -4.77 1.96 7.96
N TYR A 267 -4.59 0.70 7.52
CA TYR A 267 -5.36 -0.44 7.99
C TYR A 267 -4.91 -0.85 9.39
N ALA A 268 -5.63 -0.36 10.40
CA ALA A 268 -5.28 -0.48 11.81
C ALA A 268 -5.50 -1.88 12.37
N HIS A 269 -6.36 -2.69 11.73
CA HIS A 269 -6.80 -3.99 12.26
C HIS A 269 -6.65 -5.14 11.25
N THR A 270 -6.20 -4.87 10.03
CA THR A 270 -6.05 -5.88 8.97
C THR A 270 -4.87 -6.80 9.21
N ARG A 271 -5.11 -8.12 9.12
CA ARG A 271 -4.13 -9.21 9.30
C ARG A 271 -3.66 -9.82 7.97
N ALA A 272 -3.51 -8.97 6.98
CA ALA A 272 -3.03 -9.33 5.64
C ALA A 272 -1.97 -8.31 5.18
N PRO A 273 -1.22 -8.57 4.09
CA PRO A 273 -0.23 -7.64 3.57
C PRO A 273 -0.75 -6.21 3.43
N ALA A 274 0.08 -5.24 3.76
CA ALA A 274 -0.20 -3.82 3.91
C ALA A 274 -1.03 -3.43 5.16
N GLY A 275 -1.56 -4.38 5.92
CA GLY A 275 -2.12 -4.11 7.25
C GLY A 275 -1.01 -3.81 8.26
N ILE A 276 -1.13 -2.72 9.02
CA ILE A 276 -0.11 -2.31 10.00
C ILE A 276 0.17 -3.43 11.02
N PRO A 277 -0.85 -4.10 11.61
CA PRO A 277 -0.60 -5.19 12.54
C PRO A 277 0.13 -6.37 11.91
N TYR A 278 -0.22 -6.72 10.67
CA TYR A 278 0.44 -7.81 9.94
C TYR A 278 1.93 -7.53 9.75
N GLU A 279 2.27 -6.41 9.12
CA GLU A 279 3.65 -6.04 8.80
C GLU A 279 4.53 -5.97 10.06
N LEU A 280 4.03 -5.38 11.13
CA LEU A 280 4.76 -5.27 12.40
C LEU A 280 4.88 -6.61 13.15
N SER A 281 3.85 -7.47 13.10
CA SER A 281 3.90 -8.79 13.71
C SER A 281 4.95 -9.68 13.06
N VAL A 282 5.09 -9.61 11.75
CA VAL A 282 6.10 -10.40 11.03
C VAL A 282 7.53 -9.91 11.34
N PHE A 283 7.76 -8.59 11.42
CA PHE A 283 9.02 -8.04 11.91
C PHE A 283 9.33 -8.48 13.34
N PHE A 284 8.33 -8.48 14.21
CA PHE A 284 8.46 -8.99 15.57
C PHE A 284 8.91 -10.46 15.59
N ASP A 285 8.28 -11.32 14.79
CA ASP A 285 8.65 -12.74 14.69
C ASP A 285 10.11 -12.92 14.25
N TYR A 286 10.53 -12.15 13.27
CA TYR A 286 11.90 -12.21 12.79
C TYR A 286 12.92 -11.80 13.87
N LEU A 287 12.63 -10.73 14.60
CA LEU A 287 13.47 -10.25 15.69
C LEU A 287 13.54 -11.23 16.87
N THR A 288 12.41 -11.88 17.20
CA THR A 288 12.39 -12.83 18.33
C THR A 288 13.08 -14.16 18.01
N ARG A 289 13.10 -14.60 16.75
CA ARG A 289 13.92 -15.75 16.32
C ARG A 289 15.41 -15.53 16.57
N ALA A 290 15.86 -14.29 16.57
CA ALA A 290 17.25 -13.92 16.86
C ALA A 290 17.57 -13.83 18.36
N GLY A 291 16.67 -14.24 19.26
CA GLY A 291 16.92 -14.36 20.70
C GLY A 291 16.61 -13.12 21.54
N ASP A 292 15.89 -12.13 20.99
CA ASP A 292 15.43 -10.98 21.78
C ASP A 292 14.23 -11.36 22.68
N LEU A 293 14.14 -10.71 23.85
CA LEU A 293 12.99 -10.88 24.74
C LEU A 293 11.74 -10.21 24.13
N PRO A 294 10.61 -10.91 24.03
CA PRO A 294 9.41 -10.43 23.34
C PRO A 294 8.94 -9.03 23.76
N VAL A 295 8.91 -8.73 25.03
CA VAL A 295 8.46 -7.43 25.58
C VAL A 295 9.37 -6.29 25.12
N ARG A 296 10.69 -6.48 25.17
CA ARG A 296 11.66 -5.47 24.74
C ARG A 296 11.66 -5.24 23.23
N THR A 297 11.24 -6.23 22.48
CA THR A 297 11.22 -6.14 21.01
C THR A 297 10.11 -5.20 20.53
N LEU A 298 8.89 -5.33 21.06
CA LEU A 298 7.80 -4.41 20.70
C LEU A 298 8.07 -2.98 21.16
N ASP A 299 8.56 -2.79 22.38
CA ASP A 299 8.95 -1.47 22.88
C ASP A 299 10.02 -0.84 21.99
N TRP A 300 11.00 -1.65 21.56
CA TRP A 300 12.05 -1.16 20.67
C TRP A 300 11.48 -0.77 19.29
N ILE A 301 10.61 -1.58 18.69
CA ILE A 301 9.94 -1.25 17.42
C ILE A 301 9.12 0.04 17.60
N SER A 302 8.27 0.07 18.61
CA SER A 302 7.41 1.23 18.95
C SER A 302 8.21 2.53 19.04
N ASN A 303 9.30 2.50 19.77
CA ASN A 303 10.16 3.68 19.97
C ASN A 303 10.90 4.06 18.68
N THR A 304 11.40 3.08 17.90
CA THR A 304 12.19 3.35 16.70
C THR A 304 11.31 3.88 15.57
N VAL A 305 10.15 3.26 15.36
CA VAL A 305 9.16 3.68 14.34
C VAL A 305 8.39 4.93 14.81
N ASN A 306 8.47 5.23 16.11
CA ASN A 306 7.72 6.31 16.76
C ASN A 306 6.20 6.12 16.58
N LEU A 307 5.72 4.90 16.80
CA LEU A 307 4.32 4.51 16.74
C LEU A 307 3.94 3.74 18.01
N PRO A 308 2.96 4.19 18.81
CA PRO A 308 2.51 3.46 20.00
C PRO A 308 1.95 2.09 19.62
N LEU A 309 2.60 1.02 20.10
CA LEU A 309 2.19 -0.35 19.84
C LEU A 309 1.63 -1.00 21.10
N PRO A 310 0.75 -2.02 20.97
CA PRO A 310 0.28 -2.82 22.10
C PRO A 310 1.45 -3.52 22.83
N ALA A 311 1.27 -3.81 24.11
CA ALA A 311 2.32 -4.40 24.94
C ALA A 311 2.75 -5.81 24.51
N THR A 312 1.92 -6.53 23.76
CA THR A 312 2.22 -7.89 23.31
C THR A 312 1.85 -8.10 21.84
N ARG A 313 2.58 -9.00 21.17
CA ARG A 313 2.23 -9.44 19.80
C ARG A 313 0.79 -9.93 19.69
N ARG A 314 0.32 -10.71 20.68
CA ARG A 314 -1.05 -11.22 20.69
C ARG A 314 -2.10 -10.10 20.67
N LEU A 315 -1.86 -9.01 21.40
CA LEU A 315 -2.74 -7.85 21.36
C LEU A 315 -2.66 -7.13 20.02
N LEU A 316 -1.46 -6.99 19.44
CA LEU A 316 -1.28 -6.41 18.11
C LEU A 316 -2.04 -7.21 17.03
N GLU A 317 -1.98 -8.53 17.08
CA GLU A 317 -2.69 -9.39 16.13
C GLU A 317 -4.20 -9.45 16.38
N LYS A 318 -4.63 -9.36 17.64
CA LYS A 318 -6.04 -9.45 18.01
C LYS A 318 -6.76 -8.12 17.80
N ASP A 319 -6.19 -7.05 18.34
CA ASP A 319 -6.87 -5.76 18.50
C ASP A 319 -6.33 -4.70 17.52
N GLY A 320 -5.23 -4.99 16.80
CA GLY A 320 -4.59 -4.03 15.92
C GLY A 320 -3.81 -2.95 16.67
N ILE A 321 -3.71 -1.76 16.06
CA ILE A 321 -3.16 -0.56 16.68
C ILE A 321 -4.30 0.31 17.22
N SER A 322 -4.02 1.09 18.27
CA SER A 322 -5.02 2.00 18.84
C SER A 322 -5.32 3.18 17.92
N SER A 323 -6.50 3.78 18.08
CA SER A 323 -6.89 5.01 17.35
C SER A 323 -5.92 6.18 17.57
N ASN A 324 -5.26 6.25 18.74
CA ASN A 324 -4.20 7.24 18.98
C ASN A 324 -2.93 6.96 18.13
N ALA A 325 -2.58 5.69 17.95
CA ALA A 325 -1.49 5.31 17.05
C ALA A 325 -1.86 5.59 15.60
N LEU A 326 -3.09 5.27 15.20
CA LEU A 326 -3.62 5.56 13.87
C LEU A 326 -3.63 7.07 13.58
N GLU A 327 -4.11 7.90 14.51
CA GLU A 327 -4.07 9.36 14.38
C GLU A 327 -2.64 9.87 14.15
N LYS A 328 -1.69 9.37 14.93
CA LYS A 328 -0.27 9.75 14.79
C LYS A 328 0.29 9.35 13.44
N GLU A 329 -0.07 8.17 12.97
CA GLU A 329 0.33 7.65 11.67
C GLU A 329 -0.24 8.48 10.51
N LEU A 330 -1.53 8.77 10.55
CA LEU A 330 -2.19 9.60 9.54
C LEU A 330 -1.66 11.04 9.55
N ARG A 331 -1.42 11.62 10.73
CA ARG A 331 -0.81 12.96 10.87
C ARG A 331 0.58 13.02 10.24
N ARG A 332 1.39 11.96 10.37
CA ARG A 332 2.67 11.83 9.67
C ARG A 332 2.50 11.89 8.15
N GLY A 333 1.50 11.18 7.61
CA GLY A 333 1.16 11.23 6.19
C GLY A 333 0.72 12.61 5.73
N VAL A 334 -0.19 13.26 6.47
CA VAL A 334 -0.66 14.62 6.18
C VAL A 334 0.50 15.63 6.14
N GLN A 335 1.47 15.49 7.07
CA GLN A 335 2.64 16.36 7.11
C GLN A 335 3.64 16.10 5.98
N ALA A 336 3.72 14.86 5.50
CA ALA A 336 4.62 14.49 4.41
C ALA A 336 4.09 14.88 3.02
N CYS A 337 2.78 14.78 2.80
CA CYS A 337 2.14 15.02 1.51
C CYS A 337 1.93 16.51 1.21
N ARG A 338 2.09 16.91 -0.05
CA ARG A 338 1.75 18.26 -0.56
C ARG A 338 0.38 18.31 -1.22
N VAL A 339 -0.26 17.17 -1.40
CA VAL A 339 -1.60 16.99 -1.97
C VAL A 339 -2.55 16.44 -0.91
N PRO A 340 -3.88 16.47 -1.14
CA PRO A 340 -4.83 15.86 -0.23
C PRO A 340 -4.49 14.40 0.09
N LEU A 341 -4.43 14.08 1.39
CA LEU A 341 -4.25 12.71 1.87
C LEU A 341 -5.58 12.15 2.36
N LEU A 342 -5.95 10.97 1.86
CA LEU A 342 -7.11 10.20 2.30
C LEU A 342 -6.68 9.08 3.24
N ALA A 343 -7.42 8.91 4.33
CA ALA A 343 -7.28 7.72 5.17
C ALA A 343 -7.96 6.52 4.50
N GLY A 344 -7.22 5.46 4.26
CA GLY A 344 -7.78 4.17 3.87
C GLY A 344 -8.38 3.49 5.09
N ILE A 345 -9.71 3.39 5.15
CA ILE A 345 -10.43 2.75 6.26
C ILE A 345 -10.97 1.41 5.80
N GLU A 346 -10.54 0.34 6.47
CA GLU A 346 -11.04 -1.01 6.18
C GLU A 346 -12.47 -1.20 6.73
N LEU A 347 -13.44 -1.32 5.83
CA LEU A 347 -14.83 -1.61 6.21
C LEU A 347 -15.29 -3.00 5.77
N VAL A 348 -14.46 -3.75 5.08
CA VAL A 348 -14.76 -5.13 4.68
C VAL A 348 -14.90 -6.05 5.90
N GLN A 349 -15.71 -7.09 5.76
CA GLN A 349 -15.84 -8.15 6.75
C GLN A 349 -15.40 -9.47 6.14
N ILE A 350 -14.15 -9.83 6.37
CA ILE A 350 -13.54 -11.04 5.81
C ILE A 350 -12.96 -11.86 6.97
N GLU A 351 -13.46 -13.09 7.11
CA GLU A 351 -13.02 -14.01 8.18
C GLU A 351 -11.49 -14.23 8.11
N GLY A 352 -10.85 -14.14 9.28
CA GLY A 352 -9.39 -14.32 9.40
C GLY A 352 -8.55 -13.11 8.95
N VAL A 353 -9.14 -12.13 8.28
CA VAL A 353 -8.44 -10.93 7.75
C VAL A 353 -8.84 -9.67 8.52
N THR A 354 -10.14 -9.38 8.61
CA THR A 354 -10.66 -8.24 9.37
C THR A 354 -11.88 -8.65 10.18
N ALA A 355 -11.95 -8.18 11.43
CA ALA A 355 -13.09 -8.40 12.33
C ALA A 355 -13.29 -7.16 13.21
N LEU A 356 -13.71 -6.07 12.58
CA LEU A 356 -13.94 -4.77 13.24
C LEU A 356 -15.34 -4.73 13.86
N ASP A 357 -15.41 -4.16 15.05
CA ASP A 357 -16.68 -3.74 15.67
C ASP A 357 -16.97 -2.24 15.41
N ASP A 358 -18.16 -1.80 15.78
CA ASP A 358 -18.62 -0.42 15.55
C ASP A 358 -17.79 0.61 16.35
N GLU A 359 -17.26 0.24 17.52
CA GLU A 359 -16.44 1.12 18.36
C GLU A 359 -15.08 1.36 17.71
N GLN A 360 -14.47 0.31 17.18
CA GLN A 360 -13.20 0.42 16.45
C GLN A 360 -13.35 1.29 15.20
N ILE A 361 -14.38 1.03 14.38
CA ILE A 361 -14.66 1.84 13.19
C ILE A 361 -14.88 3.32 13.56
N THR A 362 -15.69 3.58 14.58
CA THR A 362 -15.94 4.95 15.06
C THR A 362 -14.65 5.64 15.50
N SER A 363 -13.84 4.94 16.30
CA SER A 363 -12.57 5.47 16.83
C SER A 363 -11.56 5.78 15.71
N ASP A 364 -11.53 4.94 14.65
CA ASP A 364 -10.64 5.11 13.50
C ASP A 364 -11.07 6.29 12.61
N LEU A 365 -12.36 6.45 12.40
CA LEU A 365 -12.92 7.61 11.68
C LEU A 365 -12.62 8.93 12.41
N GLU A 366 -12.77 8.93 13.72
CA GLU A 366 -12.42 10.09 14.56
C GLU A 366 -10.92 10.38 14.55
N ALA A 367 -10.08 9.33 14.55
CA ALA A 367 -8.63 9.47 14.43
C ALA A 367 -8.25 10.10 13.09
N ALA A 368 -8.86 9.65 11.98
CA ALA A 368 -8.65 10.24 10.66
C ALA A 368 -9.02 11.74 10.62
N ARG A 369 -10.15 12.10 11.23
CA ARG A 369 -10.57 13.49 11.35
C ARG A 369 -9.61 14.33 12.19
N ARG A 370 -9.19 13.84 13.37
CA ARG A 370 -8.23 14.55 14.26
C ARG A 370 -6.85 14.68 13.62
N ALA A 371 -6.47 13.75 12.76
CA ALA A 371 -5.23 13.83 12.00
C ALA A 371 -5.25 14.90 10.89
N GLY A 372 -6.43 15.40 10.51
CA GLY A 372 -6.58 16.39 9.47
C GLY A 372 -6.51 15.84 8.06
N THR A 373 -6.93 14.57 7.85
CA THR A 373 -7.00 14.00 6.50
C THR A 373 -8.04 14.72 5.65
N ALA A 374 -7.79 14.82 4.34
CA ALA A 374 -8.69 15.51 3.41
C ALA A 374 -9.96 14.69 3.08
N GLY A 375 -10.03 13.45 3.55
CA GLY A 375 -11.17 12.57 3.37
C GLY A 375 -10.84 11.11 3.65
N LEU A 376 -11.73 10.24 3.18
CA LEU A 376 -11.67 8.81 3.41
C LEU A 376 -11.66 8.05 2.08
N ALA A 377 -10.93 6.95 2.04
CA ALA A 377 -11.09 5.91 1.04
C ALA A 377 -11.70 4.68 1.72
N ILE A 378 -12.95 4.40 1.39
CA ILE A 378 -13.68 3.25 1.90
C ILE A 378 -13.13 2.00 1.22
N SER A 379 -12.41 1.20 2.00
CA SER A 379 -11.58 0.12 1.51
C SER A 379 -12.11 -1.24 1.96
N TRP A 380 -11.86 -2.25 1.20
CA TRP A 380 -11.20 -2.22 -0.10
C TRP A 380 -12.09 -2.78 -1.18
N ASP A 381 -13.20 -3.46 -0.81
CA ASP A 381 -14.18 -3.97 -1.78
C ASP A 381 -15.61 -3.75 -1.28
N LEU A 382 -16.37 -2.95 -2.03
CA LEU A 382 -17.77 -2.68 -1.73
C LEU A 382 -18.58 -3.98 -1.55
N TRP A 383 -18.25 -5.04 -2.31
CA TRP A 383 -19.01 -6.28 -2.25
C TRP A 383 -18.98 -6.91 -0.86
N ASP A 384 -17.85 -6.82 -0.17
CA ASP A 384 -17.62 -7.36 1.17
C ASP A 384 -17.90 -6.37 2.31
N ILE A 385 -18.35 -5.16 1.98
CA ILE A 385 -18.71 -4.15 2.99
C ILE A 385 -20.18 -4.28 3.38
N PRO A 386 -20.51 -4.56 4.66
CA PRO A 386 -21.89 -4.45 5.16
C PRO A 386 -22.40 -3.02 5.06
N LEU A 387 -23.64 -2.84 4.57
CA LEU A 387 -24.23 -1.49 4.40
C LEU A 387 -24.39 -0.74 5.73
N GLU A 388 -24.58 -1.46 6.82
CA GLU A 388 -24.69 -0.92 8.19
C GLU A 388 -23.41 -0.17 8.60
N ARG A 389 -22.25 -0.60 8.10
CA ARG A 389 -20.98 0.10 8.31
C ARG A 389 -20.94 1.45 7.59
N LEU A 390 -21.57 1.57 6.43
CA LEU A 390 -21.69 2.84 5.73
C LEU A 390 -22.64 3.80 6.47
N ASP A 391 -23.72 3.27 7.08
CA ASP A 391 -24.59 4.06 7.97
C ASP A 391 -23.82 4.57 9.20
N LEU A 392 -22.92 3.74 9.76
CA LEU A 392 -22.04 4.15 10.86
C LEU A 392 -21.09 5.29 10.44
N VAL A 393 -20.43 5.15 9.29
CA VAL A 393 -19.59 6.22 8.73
C VAL A 393 -20.36 7.52 8.60
N ASN A 394 -21.57 7.48 8.03
CA ASN A 394 -22.40 8.67 7.88
C ASN A 394 -22.73 9.31 9.22
N ARG A 395 -23.12 8.52 10.22
CA ARG A 395 -23.40 9.04 11.58
C ARG A 395 -22.18 9.76 12.16
N VAL A 396 -21.01 9.18 12.06
CA VAL A 396 -19.78 9.80 12.60
C VAL A 396 -19.44 11.09 11.87
N LEU A 397 -19.54 11.12 10.55
CA LEU A 397 -19.25 12.31 9.75
C LEU A 397 -20.23 13.45 10.02
N THR A 398 -21.51 13.14 10.21
CA THR A 398 -22.57 14.15 10.45
C THR A 398 -22.63 14.63 11.88
N SER A 399 -22.39 13.77 12.88
CA SER A 399 -22.37 14.14 14.31
C SER A 399 -21.24 15.10 14.70
N SER A 400 -20.22 15.19 13.85
CA SER A 400 -19.01 16.04 14.12
C SER A 400 -19.12 17.44 13.51
N SER A 401 -20.28 17.81 12.96
CA SER A 401 -20.54 19.14 12.36
C SER A 401 -21.19 20.15 13.31
N LEU A 402 -21.24 19.85 14.62
CA LEU A 402 -21.80 20.70 15.67
C LEU A 402 -20.70 21.35 16.52
#